data_0b4e28699175e28dec01e8f8d339af60
#
_entry.id   0b4e28699175e28dec01e8f8d339af60
#
_cell.length_a   1.000
_cell.length_b   1.000
_cell.length_c   1.000
_cell.angle_alpha   90.00
_cell.angle_beta   90.00
_cell.angle_gamma   90.00
#
_symmetry.space_group_name_H-M   'P 1'
#
loop_
_entity.id
_entity.type
_entity.pdbx_description
1 polymer ?
#
loop_
_entity_poly.entity_id
_entity_poly.type
_entity_poly.pdbx_seq_one_letter_code
_entity_poly.pdbx_strand_id
1 'polypeptide(L)'
;VGSGVRGVHVYRHTHRLMSHRKFSAPRHGSLGFLPRKRCRRGKGKVKSFPKDRSTDPAHFTAFMGYKAGMTHIVREAEKPGSKIHQKEVVESVTIIETPPMIVVGIVGYVRTPRGLRTLTTVWGETLSTGFKRRYYKNWTRSKQKAFTKYKKRRDAQPKMIEEELNRMAKYCQVIRVIAHTQMRLLKNFHQKKSQVMEIQINGGTVQEKIDLAKSRLENEIPVSDVFAKDEMIDAISITRGRGYEGVVHRWGVKRLPRKTHRGLRKVACIGAWHPSRVMYSVARSGQDGFHHRTELNKKVYMIGNGSNPEAAKTEADLTAKGINPVGGFPHYGLVRNDFLMLKGSVPGPVMRSITLRKTLLEQKSRNAREVITLKFIDTSSKFGHGRFQTLADKKAAMVVPLKKERLRIEEAEREAIAAGSA
;
A
#
# COMPACT_ATOMS: atom_id res chain seq x y z
N VAL A 1 -69.26 -58.99 3.73
CA VAL A 1 -67.84 -58.86 3.42
C VAL A 1 -67.64 -57.51 2.66
N GLY A 2 -67.35 -56.40 3.35
CA GLY A 2 -67.19 -55.10 2.78
C GLY A 2 -65.72 -54.79 2.62
N SER A 3 -65.29 -54.49 1.38
CA SER A 3 -63.98 -53.95 1.04
C SER A 3 -63.97 -52.47 1.02
N GLY A 4 -63.44 -51.86 2.03
CA GLY A 4 -63.19 -50.37 2.10
C GLY A 4 -62.02 -49.97 1.26
N VAL A 5 -62.25 -49.23 0.17
CA VAL A 5 -61.24 -48.56 -0.62
C VAL A 5 -60.86 -47.24 0.09
N ARG A 6 -59.65 -47.19 0.63
CA ARG A 6 -59.08 -45.90 1.14
C ARG A 6 -58.68 -45.01 -0.01
N GLY A 7 -59.33 -43.88 -0.14
CA GLY A 7 -58.95 -42.84 -1.10
C GLY A 7 -57.61 -42.25 -0.78
N VAL A 8 -56.66 -42.41 -1.67
CA VAL A 8 -55.35 -41.72 -1.63
C VAL A 8 -55.56 -40.25 -2.03
N HIS A 9 -55.51 -39.36 -1.04
CA HIS A 9 -55.43 -37.94 -1.32
C HIS A 9 -54.09 -37.60 -1.98
N VAL A 10 -54.08 -37.49 -3.30
CA VAL A 10 -52.93 -36.95 -4.03
C VAL A 10 -52.90 -35.43 -3.78
N TYR A 11 -51.99 -34.99 -2.89
CA TYR A 11 -51.67 -33.59 -2.80
C TYR A 11 -51.02 -33.16 -4.12
N ARG A 12 -51.78 -32.53 -5.01
CA ARG A 12 -51.25 -31.78 -6.12
C ARG A 12 -50.51 -30.56 -5.56
N HIS A 13 -49.16 -30.65 -5.48
CA HIS A 13 -48.33 -29.51 -5.34
C HIS A 13 -48.56 -28.63 -6.57
N THR A 14 -49.44 -27.64 -6.45
CA THR A 14 -49.46 -26.53 -7.37
C THR A 14 -48.16 -25.78 -7.24
N HIS A 15 -47.19 -26.10 -8.10
CA HIS A 15 -46.06 -25.21 -8.31
C HIS A 15 -46.63 -23.84 -8.68
N ARG A 16 -46.67 -22.93 -7.68
CA ARG A 16 -46.92 -21.51 -8.00
C ARG A 16 -45.86 -21.13 -9.02
N LEU A 17 -46.31 -20.86 -10.26
CA LEU A 17 -45.49 -20.30 -11.32
C LEU A 17 -44.93 -18.97 -10.78
N MET A 18 -43.71 -19.00 -10.27
CA MET A 18 -43.04 -17.77 -9.91
C MET A 18 -42.87 -16.97 -11.20
N SER A 19 -43.28 -15.70 -11.18
CA SER A 19 -43.18 -14.83 -12.36
C SER A 19 -41.73 -14.86 -12.89
N HIS A 20 -41.57 -15.31 -14.14
CA HIS A 20 -40.27 -15.43 -14.78
C HIS A 20 -39.75 -14.05 -15.14
N ARG A 21 -38.52 -13.73 -14.68
CA ARG A 21 -37.88 -12.47 -15.05
C ARG A 21 -37.41 -12.52 -16.50
N LYS A 22 -37.98 -11.70 -17.38
CA LYS A 22 -37.62 -11.65 -18.80
C LYS A 22 -36.21 -11.15 -19.07
N PHE A 23 -35.74 -10.17 -18.30
CA PHE A 23 -34.45 -9.54 -18.50
C PHE A 23 -33.61 -9.59 -17.20
N SER A 24 -32.34 -9.92 -17.34
CA SER A 24 -31.38 -9.88 -16.26
C SER A 24 -30.41 -8.71 -16.45
N ALA A 25 -29.91 -8.15 -15.37
CA ALA A 25 -28.88 -7.12 -15.39
C ALA A 25 -27.73 -7.54 -14.46
N PRO A 26 -26.48 -7.16 -14.79
CA PRO A 26 -25.34 -7.42 -13.91
C PRO A 26 -25.57 -6.80 -12.52
N ARG A 27 -25.00 -7.44 -11.50
CA ARG A 27 -25.03 -6.95 -10.14
C ARG A 27 -24.19 -5.68 -9.99
N HIS A 28 -24.70 -4.69 -9.24
CA HIS A 28 -23.90 -3.55 -8.79
C HIS A 28 -23.09 -3.89 -7.54
N GLY A 29 -21.76 -3.84 -7.67
CA GLY A 29 -20.83 -4.13 -6.59
C GLY A 29 -20.62 -5.63 -6.33
N SER A 30 -19.50 -5.95 -5.69
CA SER A 30 -19.11 -7.32 -5.36
C SER A 30 -19.52 -7.71 -3.94
N LEU A 31 -20.09 -8.90 -3.79
CA LEU A 31 -20.45 -9.46 -2.49
C LEU A 31 -19.22 -10.02 -1.73
N GLY A 32 -18.10 -10.26 -2.43
CA GLY A 32 -16.87 -10.76 -1.82
C GLY A 32 -16.17 -9.76 -0.87
N PHE A 33 -16.60 -8.50 -0.88
CA PHE A 33 -16.09 -7.46 0.00
C PHE A 33 -17.06 -7.05 1.12
N LEU A 34 -18.04 -7.88 1.41
CA LEU A 34 -18.94 -7.69 2.54
C LEU A 34 -18.33 -8.25 3.84
N PRO A 35 -18.69 -7.70 5.01
CA PRO A 35 -19.47 -6.47 5.23
C PRO A 35 -18.62 -5.21 4.96
N ARG A 36 -19.22 -4.18 4.37
CA ARG A 36 -18.58 -2.86 4.17
C ARG A 36 -18.67 -2.03 5.44
N LYS A 37 -17.86 -2.37 6.43
CA LYS A 37 -17.77 -1.62 7.69
C LYS A 37 -16.40 -0.94 7.81
N ARG A 38 -16.31 0.04 8.71
CA ARG A 38 -15.05 0.70 9.05
C ARG A 38 -14.06 -0.30 9.63
N CYS A 39 -12.84 -0.32 9.11
CA CYS A 39 -11.77 -1.18 9.62
C CYS A 39 -11.42 -0.81 11.07
N ARG A 40 -11.19 -1.79 11.92
CA ARG A 40 -10.76 -1.56 13.31
C ARG A 40 -9.32 -1.06 13.43
N ARG A 41 -8.50 -1.25 12.41
CA ARG A 41 -7.07 -0.90 12.37
C ARG A 41 -6.81 0.23 11.41
N GLY A 42 -5.87 1.12 11.73
CA GLY A 42 -5.45 2.21 10.86
C GLY A 42 -4.38 1.83 9.84
N LYS A 43 -3.88 0.58 9.85
CA LYS A 43 -2.84 0.07 8.95
C LYS A 43 -3.22 -1.28 8.33
N GLY A 44 -2.66 -1.58 7.16
CA GLY A 44 -2.79 -2.89 6.54
C GLY A 44 -2.22 -4.01 7.43
N LYS A 45 -2.90 -5.14 7.50
CA LYS A 45 -2.41 -6.35 8.16
C LYS A 45 -2.14 -7.44 7.13
N VAL A 46 -0.95 -8.02 7.17
CA VAL A 46 -0.65 -9.25 6.43
C VAL A 46 -1.44 -10.38 7.06
N LYS A 47 -2.40 -10.94 6.31
CA LYS A 47 -3.22 -12.07 6.77
C LYS A 47 -2.54 -13.41 6.49
N SER A 48 -1.78 -13.49 5.41
CA SER A 48 -1.01 -14.66 5.01
C SER A 48 0.32 -14.22 4.46
N PHE A 49 1.38 -14.94 4.81
CA PHE A 49 2.71 -14.80 4.20
C PHE A 49 2.87 -15.82 3.07
N PRO A 50 3.79 -15.61 2.12
CA PRO A 50 4.11 -16.61 1.11
C PRO A 50 4.48 -17.96 1.73
N LYS A 51 4.26 -19.04 0.97
CA LYS A 51 4.73 -20.36 1.39
C LYS A 51 6.25 -20.36 1.54
N ASP A 52 6.71 -20.99 2.58
CA ASP A 52 8.14 -21.17 2.84
C ASP A 52 8.71 -22.24 1.91
N ARG A 53 9.85 -21.96 1.28
CA ARG A 53 10.59 -22.87 0.42
C ARG A 53 12.01 -22.95 0.96
N SER A 54 12.39 -24.12 1.40
CA SER A 54 13.74 -24.36 1.95
C SER A 54 14.87 -24.28 0.91
N THR A 55 14.50 -24.32 -0.39
CA THR A 55 15.46 -24.21 -1.51
C THR A 55 16.00 -22.80 -1.70
N ASP A 56 15.22 -21.78 -1.27
CA ASP A 56 15.59 -20.38 -1.42
C ASP A 56 16.49 -19.96 -0.24
N PRO A 57 17.38 -18.99 -0.39
CA PRO A 57 18.13 -18.44 0.75
C PRO A 57 17.17 -17.73 1.73
N ALA A 58 17.58 -17.65 2.99
CA ALA A 58 16.80 -16.96 4.00
C ALA A 58 16.58 -15.49 3.63
N HIS A 59 15.31 -15.04 3.60
CA HIS A 59 14.93 -13.69 3.18
C HIS A 59 13.69 -13.16 3.90
N PHE A 60 13.54 -11.84 3.93
CA PHE A 60 12.35 -11.16 4.46
C PHE A 60 11.23 -11.14 3.42
N THR A 61 9.98 -11.27 3.89
CA THR A 61 8.80 -11.41 3.00
C THR A 61 7.89 -10.19 2.95
N ALA A 62 8.11 -9.19 3.78
CA ALA A 62 7.26 -8.00 3.84
C ALA A 62 8.01 -6.75 4.30
N PHE A 63 7.46 -5.59 3.98
CA PHE A 63 8.00 -4.27 4.33
C PHE A 63 6.86 -3.27 4.56
N MET A 64 7.17 -2.08 5.08
CA MET A 64 6.17 -1.02 5.25
C MET A 64 6.72 0.32 4.78
N GLY A 65 5.95 0.97 3.90
CA GLY A 65 6.23 2.32 3.42
C GLY A 65 5.04 3.26 3.60
N TYR A 66 5.16 4.47 3.09
CA TYR A 66 4.15 5.52 3.15
C TYR A 66 3.85 6.06 1.75
N LYS A 67 2.58 6.13 1.39
CA LYS A 67 2.17 6.63 0.07
C LYS A 67 2.48 8.12 -0.02
N ALA A 68 3.41 8.47 -0.91
CA ALA A 68 3.79 9.86 -1.17
C ALA A 68 2.86 10.53 -2.17
N GLY A 69 2.63 9.88 -3.30
CA GLY A 69 1.78 10.42 -4.36
C GLY A 69 1.78 9.54 -5.59
N MET A 70 1.35 10.10 -6.69
CA MET A 70 1.34 9.43 -8.00
C MET A 70 1.94 10.36 -9.06
N THR A 71 2.57 9.75 -10.04
CA THR A 71 3.03 10.41 -11.26
C THR A 71 2.77 9.49 -12.45
N HIS A 72 3.17 9.89 -13.63
CA HIS A 72 3.18 9.04 -14.80
C HIS A 72 4.60 8.92 -15.37
N ILE A 73 4.81 7.89 -16.12
CA ILE A 73 6.07 7.55 -16.77
C ILE A 73 5.81 7.20 -18.21
N VAL A 74 6.85 7.31 -19.03
CA VAL A 74 6.91 6.71 -20.35
C VAL A 74 7.89 5.55 -20.29
N ARG A 75 7.47 4.41 -20.77
CA ARG A 75 8.31 3.22 -20.90
C ARG A 75 8.13 2.53 -22.23
N GLU A 76 9.10 1.79 -22.63
CA GLU A 76 8.98 0.87 -23.74
C GLU A 76 8.27 -0.42 -23.31
N ALA A 77 7.31 -0.88 -24.09
CA ALA A 77 6.55 -2.08 -23.79
C ALA A 77 7.18 -3.31 -24.44
N GLU A 78 7.73 -4.20 -23.63
CA GLU A 78 8.25 -5.49 -24.09
C GLU A 78 7.14 -6.54 -24.06
N LYS A 79 6.33 -6.61 -25.14
CA LYS A 79 5.18 -7.52 -25.26
C LYS A 79 5.15 -8.23 -26.61
N PRO A 80 6.03 -9.22 -26.83
CA PRO A 80 6.04 -9.97 -28.08
C PRO A 80 4.64 -10.49 -28.47
N GLY A 81 4.26 -10.30 -29.73
CA GLY A 81 2.94 -10.67 -30.25
C GLY A 81 1.81 -9.67 -29.98
N SER A 82 2.09 -8.54 -29.34
CA SER A 82 1.11 -7.45 -29.13
C SER A 82 1.36 -6.31 -30.11
N LYS A 83 0.28 -5.59 -30.51
CA LYS A 83 0.38 -4.37 -31.34
C LYS A 83 1.16 -3.22 -30.67
N ILE A 84 1.40 -3.31 -29.36
CA ILE A 84 2.13 -2.31 -28.57
C ILE A 84 3.58 -2.74 -28.26
N HIS A 85 4.05 -3.86 -28.83
CA HIS A 85 5.44 -4.30 -28.65
C HIS A 85 6.41 -3.27 -29.21
N GLN A 86 7.46 -2.95 -28.45
CA GLN A 86 8.49 -1.94 -28.76
C GLN A 86 7.94 -0.51 -28.93
N LYS A 87 6.69 -0.25 -28.51
CA LYS A 87 6.14 1.09 -28.53
C LYS A 87 6.22 1.75 -27.17
N GLU A 88 6.33 3.06 -27.17
CA GLU A 88 6.26 3.86 -25.96
C GLU A 88 4.84 3.88 -25.40
N VAL A 89 4.72 3.62 -24.11
CA VAL A 89 3.45 3.58 -23.38
C VAL A 89 3.53 4.48 -22.18
N VAL A 90 2.54 5.34 -22.02
CA VAL A 90 2.36 6.17 -20.83
C VAL A 90 1.61 5.36 -19.77
N GLU A 91 2.19 5.22 -18.58
CA GLU A 91 1.56 4.50 -17.47
C GLU A 91 1.60 5.33 -16.19
N SER A 92 0.55 5.20 -15.38
CA SER A 92 0.52 5.80 -14.04
C SER A 92 1.31 4.96 -13.05
N VAL A 93 2.02 5.63 -12.14
CA VAL A 93 2.79 4.98 -11.08
C VAL A 93 2.53 5.64 -9.74
N THR A 94 2.62 4.84 -8.69
CA THR A 94 2.54 5.32 -7.30
C THR A 94 3.92 5.31 -6.67
N ILE A 95 4.30 6.42 -6.05
CA ILE A 95 5.53 6.55 -5.27
C ILE A 95 5.22 6.28 -3.80
N ILE A 96 5.97 5.35 -3.22
CA ILE A 96 5.89 4.96 -1.81
C ILE A 96 7.24 5.23 -1.18
N GLU A 97 7.31 6.11 -0.20
CA GLU A 97 8.52 6.35 0.59
C GLU A 97 8.72 5.20 1.59
N THR A 98 9.89 4.61 1.59
CA THR A 98 10.24 3.38 2.32
C THR A 98 11.49 3.59 3.16
N PRO A 99 11.43 4.43 4.22
CA PRO A 99 12.58 4.54 5.12
C PRO A 99 12.94 3.17 5.68
N PRO A 100 14.23 2.88 5.93
CA PRO A 100 14.65 1.59 6.45
C PRO A 100 13.93 1.28 7.77
N MET A 101 13.56 0.01 7.96
CA MET A 101 12.89 -0.46 9.18
C MET A 101 13.90 -1.03 10.15
N ILE A 102 13.67 -0.84 11.47
CA ILE A 102 14.51 -1.42 12.52
C ILE A 102 13.83 -2.66 13.07
N VAL A 103 14.60 -3.75 13.22
CA VAL A 103 14.17 -4.96 13.89
C VAL A 103 14.34 -4.80 15.39
N VAL A 104 13.29 -5.04 16.15
CA VAL A 104 13.27 -4.89 17.62
C VAL A 104 13.08 -6.20 18.36
N GLY A 105 12.78 -7.27 17.66
CA GLY A 105 12.61 -8.57 18.30
C GLY A 105 12.40 -9.71 17.31
N ILE A 106 12.60 -10.92 17.81
CA ILE A 106 12.45 -12.19 17.08
C ILE A 106 11.36 -12.99 17.76
N VAL A 107 10.44 -13.55 16.98
CA VAL A 107 9.32 -14.36 17.48
C VAL A 107 9.35 -15.72 16.82
N GLY A 108 9.42 -16.76 17.64
CA GLY A 108 9.30 -18.15 17.20
C GLY A 108 7.86 -18.65 17.31
N TYR A 109 7.38 -19.36 16.29
CA TYR A 109 6.06 -19.96 16.23
C TYR A 109 6.15 -21.46 16.09
N VAL A 110 5.42 -22.18 16.95
CA VAL A 110 5.20 -23.61 16.88
C VAL A 110 3.86 -23.88 16.17
N ARG A 111 3.83 -24.89 15.33
CA ARG A 111 2.62 -25.34 14.68
C ARG A 111 1.85 -26.25 15.63
N THR A 112 0.60 -25.93 15.87
CA THR A 112 -0.31 -26.75 16.69
C THR A 112 -1.55 -27.11 15.87
N PRO A 113 -2.33 -28.11 16.28
CA PRO A 113 -3.60 -28.45 15.59
C PRO A 113 -4.57 -27.25 15.48
N ARG A 114 -4.47 -26.27 16.38
CA ARG A 114 -5.28 -25.04 16.36
C ARG A 114 -4.67 -23.89 15.56
N GLY A 115 -3.55 -24.12 14.88
CA GLY A 115 -2.80 -23.10 14.12
C GLY A 115 -1.46 -22.75 14.76
N LEU A 116 -0.86 -21.65 14.31
CA LEU A 116 0.43 -21.18 14.83
C LEU A 116 0.28 -20.56 16.22
N ARG A 117 1.08 -21.03 17.16
CA ARG A 117 1.20 -20.50 18.51
C ARG A 117 2.60 -19.90 18.71
N THR A 118 2.68 -18.72 19.30
CA THR A 118 3.97 -18.13 19.73
C THR A 118 4.58 -19.00 20.83
N LEU A 119 5.85 -19.39 20.66
CA LEU A 119 6.62 -20.08 21.69
C LEU A 119 7.25 -19.04 22.62
N THR A 120 8.11 -18.20 22.05
CA THR A 120 8.82 -17.15 22.80
C THR A 120 9.13 -15.94 21.90
N THR A 121 9.46 -14.82 22.53
CA THR A 121 9.85 -13.58 21.85
C THR A 121 11.09 -13.01 22.49
N VAL A 122 12.14 -12.90 21.73
CA VAL A 122 13.40 -12.25 22.11
C VAL A 122 13.36 -10.81 21.66
N TRP A 123 13.63 -9.88 22.57
CA TRP A 123 13.66 -8.45 22.27
C TRP A 123 15.10 -7.94 22.27
N GLY A 124 15.37 -6.96 21.45
CA GLY A 124 16.62 -6.22 21.43
C GLY A 124 16.87 -5.46 22.74
N GLU A 125 18.07 -5.03 22.92
CA GLU A 125 18.52 -4.23 24.07
C GLU A 125 18.12 -2.78 23.94
N THR A 126 18.47 -2.20 22.79
CA THR A 126 18.27 -0.79 22.47
C THR A 126 16.94 -0.61 21.70
N LEU A 127 15.90 -0.28 22.43
CA LEU A 127 14.59 -0.06 21.83
C LEU A 127 14.31 1.44 21.64
N SER A 128 13.98 1.85 20.43
CA SER A 128 13.72 3.24 20.10
C SER A 128 12.50 3.82 20.85
N THR A 129 12.53 5.11 21.12
CA THR A 129 11.40 5.82 21.73
C THR A 129 10.15 5.76 20.86
N GLY A 130 10.30 5.81 19.53
CA GLY A 130 9.20 5.67 18.58
C GLY A 130 8.46 4.34 18.71
N PHE A 131 9.20 3.25 18.92
CA PHE A 131 8.65 1.93 19.20
C PHE A 131 8.00 1.88 20.59
N LYS A 132 8.66 2.33 21.65
CA LYS A 132 8.13 2.35 23.01
C LYS A 132 6.81 3.15 23.11
N ARG A 133 6.64 4.24 22.35
CA ARG A 133 5.39 5.02 22.28
C ARG A 133 4.18 4.18 21.88
N ARG A 134 4.36 3.05 21.16
CA ARG A 134 3.26 2.17 20.73
C ARG A 134 2.53 1.51 21.91
N TYR A 135 3.20 1.35 23.04
CA TYR A 135 2.64 0.73 24.24
C TYR A 135 1.84 1.70 25.14
N TYR A 136 1.84 2.99 24.81
CA TYR A 136 1.19 4.03 25.61
C TYR A 136 0.09 4.74 24.82
N LYS A 137 -1.03 5.03 25.49
CA LYS A 137 -2.05 5.95 24.96
C LYS A 137 -1.58 7.40 25.10
N ASN A 138 -1.06 7.76 26.28
CA ASN A 138 -0.51 9.07 26.56
C ASN A 138 0.95 8.94 27.02
N TRP A 139 1.88 9.23 26.10
CA TRP A 139 3.32 9.10 26.36
C TRP A 139 3.84 10.11 27.36
N THR A 140 3.43 11.37 27.22
CA THR A 140 3.98 12.48 28.03
C THR A 140 3.60 12.39 29.50
N ARG A 141 2.40 11.86 29.81
CA ARG A 141 1.92 11.69 31.19
C ARG A 141 2.27 10.34 31.80
N SER A 142 2.99 9.46 31.09
CA SER A 142 3.34 8.13 31.54
C SER A 142 4.72 8.09 32.15
N LYS A 143 4.97 7.12 33.01
CA LYS A 143 6.30 6.85 33.61
C LYS A 143 7.31 6.21 32.62
N GLN A 144 6.92 5.94 31.35
CA GLN A 144 7.75 5.44 30.24
C GLN A 144 8.59 4.18 30.56
N LYS A 145 8.12 3.32 31.46
CA LYS A 145 8.84 2.14 31.96
C LYS A 145 8.70 0.88 31.07
N ALA A 146 8.22 0.99 29.80
CA ALA A 146 8.09 -0.16 28.91
C ALA A 146 9.45 -0.87 28.73
N PHE A 147 9.44 -2.20 28.77
CA PHE A 147 10.58 -3.08 28.64
C PHE A 147 11.62 -3.05 29.78
N THR A 148 11.45 -2.25 30.80
CA THR A 148 12.42 -2.17 31.94
C THR A 148 12.53 -3.51 32.67
N LYS A 149 11.43 -4.25 32.87
CA LYS A 149 11.46 -5.58 33.52
C LYS A 149 12.23 -6.60 32.67
N TYR A 150 12.02 -6.56 31.33
CA TYR A 150 12.72 -7.44 30.41
C TYR A 150 14.25 -7.15 30.42
N LYS A 151 14.61 -5.88 30.39
CA LYS A 151 16.02 -5.46 30.49
C LYS A 151 16.67 -5.98 31.80
N LYS A 152 16.03 -5.75 32.96
CA LYS A 152 16.54 -6.25 34.26
C LYS A 152 16.72 -7.78 34.27
N ARG A 153 15.76 -8.53 33.69
CA ARG A 153 15.84 -9.99 33.59
C ARG A 153 17.03 -10.43 32.71
N ARG A 154 17.24 -9.75 31.60
CA ARG A 154 18.35 -10.05 30.71
C ARG A 154 19.70 -9.73 31.37
N ASP A 155 19.80 -8.59 32.03
CA ASP A 155 21.04 -8.18 32.74
C ASP A 155 21.38 -9.16 33.88
N ALA A 156 20.35 -9.74 34.52
CA ALA A 156 20.55 -10.78 35.55
C ALA A 156 20.91 -12.17 34.97
N GLN A 157 20.48 -12.46 33.72
CA GLN A 157 20.69 -13.74 33.05
C GLN A 157 21.26 -13.54 31.64
N PRO A 158 22.58 -13.32 31.47
CA PRO A 158 23.17 -13.02 30.15
C PRO A 158 22.92 -14.09 29.08
N LYS A 159 22.93 -15.37 29.48
CA LYS A 159 22.71 -16.51 28.58
C LYS A 159 21.23 -16.68 28.11
N MET A 160 20.32 -15.96 28.73
CA MET A 160 18.89 -16.09 28.46
C MET A 160 18.53 -15.94 26.96
N ILE A 161 19.18 -15.03 26.25
CA ILE A 161 18.91 -14.78 24.82
C ILE A 161 19.31 -16.00 23.99
N GLU A 162 20.49 -16.56 24.26
CA GLU A 162 20.98 -17.73 23.52
C GLU A 162 20.17 -18.97 23.82
N GLU A 163 19.76 -19.18 25.06
CA GLU A 163 18.85 -20.27 25.44
C GLU A 163 17.50 -20.17 24.75
N GLU A 164 16.92 -18.98 24.70
CA GLU A 164 15.66 -18.73 24.02
C GLU A 164 15.79 -18.92 22.50
N LEU A 165 16.89 -18.51 21.86
CA LEU A 165 17.15 -18.73 20.43
C LEU A 165 17.36 -20.23 20.13
N ASN A 166 18.12 -20.94 20.96
CA ASN A 166 18.30 -22.39 20.85
C ASN A 166 16.99 -23.13 21.02
N ARG A 167 16.14 -22.69 21.94
CA ARG A 167 14.79 -23.19 22.11
C ARG A 167 13.92 -22.95 20.87
N MET A 168 14.06 -21.79 20.22
CA MET A 168 13.38 -21.51 18.94
C MET A 168 13.89 -22.44 17.84
N ALA A 169 15.19 -22.66 17.72
CA ALA A 169 15.78 -23.57 16.74
C ALA A 169 15.23 -25.00 16.87
N LYS A 170 15.09 -25.48 18.11
CA LYS A 170 14.64 -26.85 18.41
C LYS A 170 13.16 -27.07 18.16
N TYR A 171 12.29 -26.10 18.47
CA TYR A 171 10.82 -26.32 18.50
C TYR A 171 10.03 -25.52 17.50
N CYS A 172 10.55 -24.41 16.97
CA CYS A 172 9.79 -23.55 16.07
C CYS A 172 9.93 -23.96 14.62
N GLN A 173 8.84 -23.81 13.87
CA GLN A 173 8.81 -24.02 12.42
C GLN A 173 8.76 -22.71 11.65
N VAL A 174 8.26 -21.64 12.26
CA VAL A 174 8.14 -20.34 11.62
C VAL A 174 8.81 -19.29 12.50
N ILE A 175 9.73 -18.54 11.87
CA ILE A 175 10.43 -17.42 12.52
C ILE A 175 9.93 -16.13 11.90
N ARG A 176 9.59 -15.16 12.75
CA ARG A 176 9.22 -13.80 12.36
C ARG A 176 10.03 -12.79 13.13
N VAL A 177 10.36 -11.69 12.48
CA VAL A 177 10.93 -10.52 13.15
C VAL A 177 9.83 -9.49 13.40
N ILE A 178 9.95 -8.79 14.52
CA ILE A 178 9.15 -7.61 14.81
C ILE A 178 9.94 -6.40 14.36
N ALA A 179 9.44 -5.70 13.34
CA ALA A 179 10.09 -4.51 12.83
C ALA A 179 9.18 -3.28 12.98
N HIS A 180 9.79 -2.10 13.09
CA HIS A 180 9.08 -0.85 13.16
C HIS A 180 9.63 0.18 12.18
N THR A 181 8.77 1.11 11.76
CA THR A 181 9.16 2.22 10.90
C THR A 181 9.85 3.34 11.68
N GLN A 182 10.79 4.01 11.04
CA GLN A 182 11.52 5.14 11.61
C GLN A 182 10.79 6.46 11.30
N MET A 183 9.90 6.88 12.19
CA MET A 183 9.15 8.14 12.00
C MET A 183 10.02 9.39 12.07
N ARG A 184 11.23 9.31 12.66
CA ARG A 184 12.18 10.44 12.73
C ARG A 184 12.72 10.85 11.36
N LEU A 185 12.83 9.88 10.43
CA LEU A 185 13.29 10.11 9.05
C LEU A 185 12.21 10.78 8.20
N LEU A 186 10.94 10.61 8.56
CA LEU A 186 9.78 11.18 7.85
C LEU A 186 9.45 12.57 8.41
N LYS A 187 10.19 13.58 7.97
CA LYS A 187 10.06 14.97 8.49
C LYS A 187 8.68 15.60 8.21
N ASN A 188 7.96 15.11 7.19
CA ASN A 188 6.64 15.61 6.82
C ASN A 188 5.52 15.12 7.75
N PHE A 189 5.83 14.19 8.67
CA PHE A 189 4.86 13.56 9.55
C PHE A 189 4.93 14.14 10.97
N HIS A 190 3.81 14.57 11.49
CA HIS A 190 3.70 14.95 12.91
C HIS A 190 3.63 13.75 13.85
N GLN A 191 3.39 12.55 13.32
CA GLN A 191 3.32 11.32 14.10
C GLN A 191 4.71 10.87 14.54
N LYS A 192 4.95 10.83 15.85
CA LYS A 192 6.19 10.31 16.46
C LYS A 192 6.11 8.81 16.81
N LYS A 193 4.90 8.26 16.89
CA LYS A 193 4.63 6.85 17.23
C LYS A 193 4.86 5.97 16.00
N SER A 194 5.83 5.05 16.08
CA SER A 194 6.19 4.15 14.97
C SER A 194 5.08 3.16 14.64
N GLN A 195 4.99 2.76 13.39
CA GLN A 195 4.20 1.59 12.99
C GLN A 195 5.03 0.33 13.21
N VAL A 196 4.39 -0.71 13.77
CA VAL A 196 5.05 -1.98 14.10
C VAL A 196 4.35 -3.09 13.33
N MET A 197 5.12 -4.01 12.78
CA MET A 197 4.60 -5.22 12.12
C MET A 197 5.51 -6.42 12.37
N GLU A 198 4.94 -7.62 12.23
CA GLU A 198 5.71 -8.84 12.11
C GLU A 198 6.02 -9.12 10.64
N ILE A 199 7.24 -9.53 10.38
CA ILE A 199 7.72 -9.93 9.04
C ILE A 199 8.20 -11.37 9.15
N GLN A 200 7.64 -12.27 8.35
CA GLN A 200 8.07 -13.65 8.31
C GLN A 200 9.37 -13.77 7.51
N ILE A 201 10.29 -14.60 8.00
CA ILE A 201 11.49 -14.98 7.27
C ILE A 201 11.21 -16.32 6.62
N ASN A 202 11.41 -16.39 5.31
CA ASN A 202 11.28 -17.59 4.50
C ASN A 202 12.64 -17.97 3.90
N GLY A 203 12.75 -19.21 3.45
CA GLY A 203 13.95 -19.77 2.82
C GLY A 203 14.90 -20.41 3.82
N GLY A 204 15.69 -21.39 3.37
CA GLY A 204 16.68 -22.06 4.20
C GLY A 204 16.12 -22.87 5.37
N THR A 205 17.01 -23.26 6.24
CA THR A 205 16.73 -23.99 7.49
C THR A 205 16.25 -23.03 8.59
N VAL A 206 15.68 -23.56 9.66
CA VAL A 206 15.25 -22.77 10.82
C VAL A 206 16.41 -22.03 11.46
N GLN A 207 17.60 -22.67 11.49
CA GLN A 207 18.82 -22.07 12.03
C GLN A 207 19.24 -20.84 11.21
N GLU A 208 19.34 -20.96 9.89
CA GLU A 208 19.66 -19.84 8.99
C GLU A 208 18.69 -18.66 9.13
N LYS A 209 17.39 -18.95 9.35
CA LYS A 209 16.38 -17.89 9.62
C LYS A 209 16.64 -17.18 10.94
N ILE A 210 17.07 -17.91 11.97
CA ILE A 210 17.42 -17.33 13.27
C ILE A 210 18.72 -16.51 13.15
N ASP A 211 19.71 -17.00 12.42
CA ASP A 211 20.98 -16.31 12.21
C ASP A 211 20.79 -15.01 11.44
N LEU A 212 19.95 -15.02 10.38
CA LEU A 212 19.53 -13.82 9.68
C LEU A 212 18.77 -12.86 10.62
N ALA A 213 17.87 -13.38 11.45
CA ALA A 213 17.14 -12.55 12.41
C ALA A 213 18.05 -11.94 13.49
N LYS A 214 19.05 -12.71 13.96
CA LYS A 214 20.05 -12.28 14.95
C LYS A 214 20.96 -11.20 14.37
N SER A 215 21.48 -11.38 13.15
CA SER A 215 22.37 -10.40 12.49
C SER A 215 21.67 -9.05 12.23
N ARG A 216 20.35 -9.09 12.03
CA ARG A 216 19.54 -7.88 11.79
C ARG A 216 18.85 -7.34 13.05
N LEU A 217 19.02 -7.96 14.20
CA LEU A 217 18.43 -7.45 15.44
C LEU A 217 19.05 -6.09 15.79
N GLU A 218 18.21 -5.09 16.07
CA GLU A 218 18.55 -3.68 16.32
C GLU A 218 19.10 -2.92 15.10
N ASN A 219 19.35 -3.60 13.99
CA ASN A 219 19.85 -3.04 12.76
C ASN A 219 18.71 -2.64 11.81
N GLU A 220 19.07 -1.81 10.84
CA GLU A 220 18.20 -1.37 9.79
C GLU A 220 18.07 -2.43 8.69
N ILE A 221 16.86 -2.54 8.16
CA ILE A 221 16.57 -3.30 6.93
C ILE A 221 16.17 -2.29 5.87
N PRO A 222 16.97 -2.07 4.82
CA PRO A 222 16.57 -1.27 3.67
C PRO A 222 15.55 -2.03 2.81
N VAL A 223 14.85 -1.32 1.95
CA VAL A 223 13.85 -1.92 1.07
C VAL A 223 14.46 -2.83 0.00
N SER A 224 15.69 -2.56 -0.42
CA SER A 224 16.46 -3.37 -1.37
C SER A 224 16.76 -4.78 -0.90
N ASP A 225 16.87 -5.00 0.42
CA ASP A 225 17.07 -6.33 1.00
C ASP A 225 15.80 -7.21 0.92
N VAL A 226 14.65 -6.59 0.65
CA VAL A 226 13.36 -7.28 0.65
C VAL A 226 12.79 -7.44 -0.76
N PHE A 227 12.88 -6.40 -1.58
CA PHE A 227 12.30 -6.38 -2.93
C PHE A 227 13.34 -6.05 -3.98
N ALA A 228 13.15 -6.63 -5.17
CA ALA A 228 13.97 -6.35 -6.35
C ALA A 228 13.17 -5.52 -7.38
N LYS A 229 13.91 -4.87 -8.30
CA LYS A 229 13.32 -4.28 -9.51
C LYS A 229 12.62 -5.39 -10.32
N ASP A 230 11.56 -5.05 -11.02
CA ASP A 230 10.74 -5.93 -11.85
C ASP A 230 9.97 -7.04 -11.09
N GLU A 231 10.13 -7.14 -9.77
CA GLU A 231 9.38 -8.08 -8.94
C GLU A 231 7.90 -7.68 -8.84
N MET A 232 7.02 -8.67 -8.82
CA MET A 232 5.60 -8.47 -8.47
C MET A 232 5.41 -8.55 -6.98
N ILE A 233 4.76 -7.56 -6.40
CA ILE A 233 4.46 -7.49 -4.97
C ILE A 233 2.99 -7.21 -4.70
N ASP A 234 2.54 -7.45 -3.49
CA ASP A 234 1.19 -7.16 -3.04
C ASP A 234 1.17 -5.95 -2.11
N ALA A 235 0.25 -5.03 -2.36
CA ALA A 235 0.05 -3.83 -1.56
C ALA A 235 -1.19 -3.97 -0.67
N ILE A 236 -1.00 -3.84 0.64
CA ILE A 236 -2.03 -4.02 1.66
C ILE A 236 -2.22 -2.71 2.42
N SER A 237 -3.42 -2.15 2.37
CA SER A 237 -3.71 -0.91 3.06
C SER A 237 -5.20 -0.73 3.35
N ILE A 238 -5.53 0.44 3.88
CA ILE A 238 -6.89 0.85 4.20
C ILE A 238 -7.29 1.99 3.27
N THR A 239 -8.39 1.83 2.56
CA THR A 239 -8.88 2.82 1.61
C THR A 239 -9.26 4.14 2.30
N ARG A 240 -9.33 5.21 1.53
CA ARG A 240 -9.78 6.52 2.04
C ARG A 240 -11.20 6.40 2.56
N GLY A 241 -11.45 6.86 3.78
CA GLY A 241 -12.79 6.92 4.37
C GLY A 241 -13.62 8.05 3.78
N ARG A 242 -14.91 7.80 3.56
CA ARG A 242 -15.91 8.76 3.06
C ARG A 242 -17.09 8.91 4.02
N GLY A 243 -17.09 8.14 5.10
CA GLY A 243 -18.18 8.15 6.07
C GLY A 243 -19.43 7.41 5.60
N TYR A 244 -20.60 7.86 6.01
CA TYR A 244 -21.89 7.30 5.62
C TYR A 244 -22.30 7.80 4.24
N GLU A 245 -22.52 6.88 3.31
CA GLU A 245 -22.83 7.19 1.92
C GLU A 245 -24.12 6.51 1.47
N GLY A 246 -24.85 7.18 0.57
CA GLY A 246 -26.03 6.63 -0.07
C GLY A 246 -25.71 5.53 -1.08
N VAL A 247 -26.73 4.77 -1.46
CA VAL A 247 -26.58 3.58 -2.34
C VAL A 247 -26.02 3.91 -3.72
N VAL A 248 -26.30 5.08 -4.27
CA VAL A 248 -25.82 5.49 -5.60
C VAL A 248 -24.29 5.60 -5.60
N HIS A 249 -23.72 6.25 -4.59
CA HIS A 249 -22.26 6.36 -4.49
C HIS A 249 -21.62 5.06 -3.98
N ARG A 250 -22.20 4.46 -2.93
CA ARG A 250 -21.63 3.29 -2.26
C ARG A 250 -21.66 2.02 -3.12
N TRP A 251 -22.68 1.84 -3.96
CA TRP A 251 -22.88 0.63 -4.77
C TRP A 251 -22.92 0.88 -6.28
N GLY A 252 -22.96 2.14 -6.71
CA GLY A 252 -23.04 2.47 -8.13
C GLY A 252 -24.38 2.09 -8.79
N VAL A 253 -25.45 2.04 -8.01
CA VAL A 253 -26.78 1.77 -8.56
C VAL A 253 -27.26 2.95 -9.40
N LYS A 254 -28.08 2.68 -10.42
CA LYS A 254 -28.65 3.69 -11.30
C LYS A 254 -29.51 4.67 -10.50
N ARG A 255 -29.31 5.97 -10.73
CA ARG A 255 -30.22 7.02 -10.25
C ARG A 255 -31.59 6.82 -10.89
N LEU A 256 -32.66 6.94 -10.08
CA LEU A 256 -34.03 6.84 -10.57
C LEU A 256 -34.40 8.05 -11.43
N PRO A 257 -35.44 7.92 -12.31
CA PRO A 257 -35.92 9.01 -13.16
C PRO A 257 -36.33 10.25 -12.35
N ARG A 258 -36.26 11.42 -12.98
CA ARG A 258 -36.59 12.72 -12.35
C ARG A 258 -37.99 12.77 -11.72
N LYS A 259 -38.99 12.15 -12.34
CA LYS A 259 -40.37 12.11 -11.86
C LYS A 259 -40.63 11.17 -10.67
N THR A 260 -39.58 10.49 -10.14
CA THR A 260 -39.78 9.53 -9.05
C THR A 260 -40.17 10.23 -7.76
N HIS A 261 -41.33 9.88 -7.21
CA HIS A 261 -41.77 10.33 -5.91
C HIS A 261 -40.87 9.75 -4.80
N ARG A 262 -40.67 10.46 -3.67
CA ARG A 262 -39.88 10.08 -2.48
C ARG A 262 -38.36 9.94 -2.70
N GLY A 263 -37.85 10.49 -3.79
CA GLY A 263 -36.41 10.64 -4.01
C GLY A 263 -35.79 9.76 -5.07
N LEU A 264 -34.73 10.28 -5.70
CA LEU A 264 -34.08 9.71 -6.89
C LEU A 264 -32.87 8.81 -6.55
N ARG A 265 -32.24 9.04 -5.42
CA ARG A 265 -30.98 8.37 -5.03
C ARG A 265 -31.24 7.18 -4.11
N LYS A 266 -32.13 6.30 -4.53
CA LYS A 266 -32.58 5.11 -3.78
C LYS A 266 -32.58 3.88 -4.68
N VAL A 267 -32.72 2.72 -4.07
CA VAL A 267 -33.08 1.47 -4.74
C VAL A 267 -34.61 1.41 -4.77
N ALA A 268 -35.17 1.18 -5.95
CA ALA A 268 -36.64 1.18 -6.13
C ALA A 268 -37.31 0.05 -5.36
N CYS A 269 -36.76 -1.18 -5.45
CA CYS A 269 -37.31 -2.35 -4.79
C CYS A 269 -36.17 -3.04 -3.99
N ILE A 270 -36.42 -3.34 -2.74
CA ILE A 270 -35.47 -3.97 -1.82
C ILE A 270 -35.66 -5.48 -1.65
N GLY A 271 -36.65 -6.04 -2.34
CA GLY A 271 -36.96 -7.46 -2.31
C GLY A 271 -38.44 -7.75 -2.56
N ALA A 272 -38.78 -9.01 -2.70
CA ALA A 272 -40.16 -9.48 -2.81
C ALA A 272 -40.83 -9.51 -1.42
N TRP A 273 -42.12 -9.80 -1.38
CA TRP A 273 -42.87 -9.98 -0.12
C TRP A 273 -42.27 -11.14 0.71
N HIS A 274 -42.00 -12.26 0.05
CA HIS A 274 -41.32 -13.39 0.65
C HIS A 274 -39.95 -13.63 -0.01
N PRO A 275 -38.92 -13.85 0.79
CA PRO A 275 -38.86 -13.84 2.26
C PRO A 275 -39.11 -12.44 2.82
N SER A 276 -39.82 -12.32 3.97
CA SER A 276 -40.21 -11.07 4.59
C SER A 276 -39.06 -10.26 5.23
N ARG A 277 -37.83 -10.51 4.79
CA ARG A 277 -36.61 -9.80 5.20
C ARG A 277 -35.86 -9.23 4.01
N VAL A 278 -35.09 -8.19 4.23
CA VAL A 278 -34.17 -7.67 3.22
C VAL A 278 -32.90 -8.55 3.24
N MET A 279 -32.56 -9.10 2.08
CA MET A 279 -31.38 -9.95 1.94
C MET A 279 -30.08 -9.13 2.06
N TYR A 280 -29.00 -9.78 2.51
CA TYR A 280 -27.67 -9.13 2.62
C TYR A 280 -27.10 -8.66 1.26
N SER A 281 -27.59 -9.24 0.16
CA SER A 281 -27.17 -8.92 -1.21
C SER A 281 -27.75 -7.62 -1.75
N VAL A 282 -28.74 -7.04 -1.07
CA VAL A 282 -29.38 -5.78 -1.50
C VAL A 282 -28.48 -4.60 -1.15
N ALA A 283 -28.30 -3.69 -2.13
CA ALA A 283 -27.54 -2.47 -1.90
C ALA A 283 -28.24 -1.55 -0.89
N ARG A 284 -27.54 -1.19 0.16
CA ARG A 284 -28.02 -0.29 1.24
C ARG A 284 -27.00 0.82 1.48
N SER A 285 -27.46 1.95 1.98
CA SER A 285 -26.60 3.01 2.51
C SER A 285 -25.79 2.54 3.71
N GLY A 286 -24.68 3.18 4.00
CA GLY A 286 -23.81 2.86 5.13
C GLY A 286 -22.41 3.37 4.94
N GLN A 287 -21.47 2.86 5.75
CA GLN A 287 -20.07 3.22 5.69
C GLN A 287 -19.48 2.93 4.31
N ASP A 288 -18.87 3.94 3.69
CA ASP A 288 -18.06 3.79 2.48
C ASP A 288 -16.62 4.22 2.75
N GLY A 289 -15.69 3.42 2.25
CA GLY A 289 -14.27 3.61 2.49
C GLY A 289 -13.83 3.24 3.91
N PHE A 290 -12.55 3.47 4.21
CA PHE A 290 -11.85 2.98 5.38
C PHE A 290 -11.93 1.45 5.51
N HIS A 291 -11.81 0.78 4.36
CA HIS A 291 -11.84 -0.68 4.24
C HIS A 291 -10.44 -1.23 4.06
N HIS A 292 -10.13 -2.33 4.73
CA HIS A 292 -8.90 -3.08 4.49
C HIS A 292 -8.97 -3.73 3.10
N ARG A 293 -7.94 -3.49 2.27
CA ARG A 293 -7.81 -4.07 0.92
C ARG A 293 -6.40 -4.58 0.71
N THR A 294 -6.33 -5.68 -0.02
CA THR A 294 -5.08 -6.21 -0.57
C THR A 294 -5.19 -6.16 -2.08
N GLU A 295 -4.33 -5.38 -2.71
CA GLU A 295 -4.18 -5.35 -4.15
C GLU A 295 -2.98 -6.19 -4.54
N LEU A 296 -3.21 -7.20 -5.34
CA LEU A 296 -2.21 -8.16 -5.78
C LEU A 296 -1.47 -7.66 -7.03
N ASN A 297 -0.29 -8.23 -7.28
CA ASN A 297 0.45 -8.11 -8.55
C ASN A 297 0.76 -6.65 -8.94
N LYS A 298 1.32 -5.88 -8.02
CA LYS A 298 1.91 -4.56 -8.30
C LYS A 298 3.36 -4.75 -8.69
N LYS A 299 3.72 -4.39 -9.92
CA LYS A 299 5.09 -4.50 -10.39
C LYS A 299 5.94 -3.35 -9.84
N VAL A 300 7.13 -3.67 -9.36
CA VAL A 300 8.14 -2.70 -8.93
C VAL A 300 8.86 -2.20 -10.18
N TYR A 301 8.69 -0.94 -10.52
CA TYR A 301 9.35 -0.35 -11.68
C TYR A 301 10.74 0.20 -11.35
N MET A 302 10.87 0.73 -10.12
CA MET A 302 12.12 1.32 -9.69
C MET A 302 12.23 1.26 -8.16
N ILE A 303 13.45 1.08 -7.68
CA ILE A 303 13.87 1.29 -6.29
C ILE A 303 14.94 2.38 -6.35
N GLY A 304 14.76 3.45 -5.59
CA GLY A 304 15.70 4.57 -5.61
C GLY A 304 15.77 5.28 -4.27
N ASN A 305 16.72 6.19 -4.14
CA ASN A 305 16.86 7.04 -2.97
C ASN A 305 16.38 8.46 -3.29
N GLY A 306 15.46 8.98 -2.49
CA GLY A 306 14.85 10.30 -2.70
C GLY A 306 15.79 11.48 -2.45
N SER A 307 16.91 11.27 -1.76
CA SER A 307 17.96 12.28 -1.57
C SER A 307 18.90 12.41 -2.77
N ASN A 308 18.91 11.41 -3.67
CA ASN A 308 19.73 11.46 -4.86
C ASN A 308 19.12 12.48 -5.86
N PRO A 309 19.84 13.54 -6.25
CA PRO A 309 19.35 14.53 -7.19
C PRO A 309 19.14 13.98 -8.62
N GLU A 310 19.70 12.82 -8.94
CA GLU A 310 19.56 12.17 -10.24
C GLU A 310 18.66 10.92 -10.22
N ALA A 311 17.93 10.71 -9.12
CA ALA A 311 17.14 9.50 -8.94
C ALA A 311 16.08 9.25 -10.02
N ALA A 312 15.61 10.28 -10.70
CA ALA A 312 14.62 10.16 -11.78
C ALA A 312 15.17 10.59 -13.15
N LYS A 313 16.49 10.79 -13.28
CA LYS A 313 17.12 11.08 -14.56
C LYS A 313 17.05 9.86 -15.47
N THR A 314 16.62 10.06 -16.69
CA THR A 314 16.57 9.06 -17.76
C THR A 314 17.34 9.54 -18.97
N GLU A 315 17.50 8.69 -19.95
CA GLU A 315 18.21 9.05 -21.20
C GLU A 315 17.62 10.27 -21.93
N ALA A 316 16.32 10.49 -21.76
CA ALA A 316 15.61 11.64 -22.34
C ALA A 316 15.83 12.97 -21.59
N ASP A 317 16.49 12.97 -20.44
CA ASP A 317 16.66 14.14 -19.60
C ASP A 317 18.05 14.76 -19.76
N LEU A 318 18.11 16.04 -20.09
CA LEU A 318 19.36 16.81 -20.22
C LEU A 318 19.88 17.28 -18.85
N THR A 319 18.99 17.55 -17.91
CA THR A 319 19.30 18.06 -16.57
C THR A 319 19.17 17.01 -15.50
N ALA A 320 19.89 17.17 -14.38
CA ALA A 320 19.72 16.31 -13.21
C ALA A 320 18.30 16.45 -12.65
N LYS A 321 17.64 15.32 -12.46
CA LYS A 321 16.24 15.26 -12.05
C LYS A 321 16.00 14.25 -10.94
N GLY A 322 15.58 14.74 -9.77
CA GLY A 322 15.15 13.89 -8.65
C GLY A 322 13.68 13.45 -8.78
N ILE A 323 13.27 12.50 -7.96
CA ILE A 323 11.90 11.94 -7.98
C ILE A 323 10.81 12.95 -7.56
N ASN A 324 11.18 14.02 -6.87
CA ASN A 324 10.24 14.99 -6.33
C ASN A 324 9.71 15.91 -7.42
N PRO A 325 8.39 16.02 -7.60
CA PRO A 325 7.80 17.00 -8.49
C PRO A 325 8.16 18.42 -8.07
N VAL A 326 8.12 19.35 -9.02
CA VAL A 326 8.27 20.79 -8.72
C VAL A 326 7.21 21.22 -7.70
N GLY A 327 7.63 21.71 -6.55
CA GLY A 327 6.76 22.03 -5.42
C GLY A 327 6.46 20.85 -4.48
N GLY A 328 6.99 19.66 -4.74
CA GLY A 328 6.77 18.46 -3.94
C GLY A 328 5.45 17.73 -4.28
N PHE A 329 5.23 16.58 -3.68
CA PHE A 329 3.97 15.84 -3.80
C PHE A 329 2.85 16.54 -3.02
N PRO A 330 1.65 16.76 -3.61
CA PRO A 330 0.54 17.41 -2.93
C PRO A 330 0.17 16.69 -1.63
N HIS A 331 0.01 17.45 -0.55
CA HIS A 331 -0.29 16.97 0.80
C HIS A 331 0.73 16.00 1.43
N TYR A 332 1.89 15.80 0.79
CA TYR A 332 2.97 14.98 1.33
C TYR A 332 4.25 15.78 1.55
N GLY A 333 4.67 16.54 0.55
CA GLY A 333 5.93 17.26 0.52
C GLY A 333 7.01 16.48 -0.27
N LEU A 334 8.25 16.51 0.23
CA LEU A 334 9.39 15.92 -0.45
C LEU A 334 9.65 14.49 0.07
N VAL A 335 9.92 13.58 -0.85
CA VAL A 335 10.47 12.24 -0.58
C VAL A 335 11.98 12.40 -0.41
N ARG A 336 12.50 11.97 0.73
CA ARG A 336 13.93 12.12 1.12
C ARG A 336 14.63 10.80 1.37
N ASN A 337 13.86 9.78 1.72
CA ASN A 337 14.36 8.44 1.99
C ASN A 337 14.26 7.56 0.74
N ASP A 338 14.62 6.31 0.87
CA ASP A 338 14.40 5.33 -0.19
C ASP A 338 12.93 5.28 -0.58
N PHE A 339 12.67 5.00 -1.84
CA PHE A 339 11.33 4.90 -2.37
C PHE A 339 11.17 3.72 -3.32
N LEU A 340 9.94 3.27 -3.43
CA LEU A 340 9.47 2.31 -4.42
C LEU A 340 8.53 2.98 -5.41
N MET A 341 8.75 2.74 -6.69
CA MET A 341 7.82 3.10 -7.76
C MET A 341 7.03 1.85 -8.17
N LEU A 342 5.73 1.88 -7.93
CA LEU A 342 4.84 0.76 -8.25
C LEU A 342 3.90 1.10 -9.39
N LYS A 343 3.68 0.14 -10.27
CA LYS A 343 2.72 0.24 -11.36
C LYS A 343 1.31 0.51 -10.87
N GLY A 344 0.66 1.52 -11.44
CA GLY A 344 -0.74 1.84 -11.19
C GLY A 344 -1.02 2.44 -9.81
N SER A 345 -2.25 2.33 -9.35
CA SER A 345 -2.69 2.85 -8.05
C SER A 345 -2.43 1.86 -6.92
N VAL A 346 -2.33 2.40 -5.71
CA VAL A 346 -2.22 1.63 -4.46
C VAL A 346 -3.30 2.11 -3.49
N PRO A 347 -3.97 1.22 -2.74
CA PRO A 347 -5.06 1.61 -1.85
C PRO A 347 -4.58 2.55 -0.74
N GLY A 348 -5.42 3.49 -0.38
CA GLY A 348 -5.17 4.47 0.68
C GLY A 348 -4.90 5.89 0.20
N PRO A 349 -5.15 6.89 1.05
CA PRO A 349 -4.78 8.28 0.79
C PRO A 349 -3.28 8.50 0.92
N VAL A 350 -2.81 9.65 0.48
CA VAL A 350 -1.46 10.17 0.77
C VAL A 350 -1.18 10.14 2.27
N MET A 351 0.07 9.94 2.67
CA MET A 351 0.56 9.78 4.05
C MET A 351 0.12 8.49 4.76
N ARG A 352 -0.72 7.65 4.17
CA ARG A 352 -1.11 6.38 4.81
C ARG A 352 0.00 5.34 4.68
N SER A 353 0.21 4.56 5.77
CA SER A 353 1.10 3.41 5.75
C SER A 353 0.57 2.33 4.83
N ILE A 354 1.42 1.85 3.96
CA ILE A 354 1.18 0.75 3.04
C ILE A 354 2.06 -0.41 3.48
N THR A 355 1.46 -1.55 3.72
CA THR A 355 2.20 -2.78 3.96
C THR A 355 2.42 -3.48 2.63
N LEU A 356 3.66 -3.75 2.31
CA LEU A 356 4.09 -4.43 1.10
C LEU A 356 4.48 -5.87 1.47
N ARG A 357 4.16 -6.82 0.60
CA ARG A 357 4.40 -8.25 0.82
C ARG A 357 4.82 -8.90 -0.49
N LYS A 358 5.78 -9.84 -0.44
CA LYS A 358 6.05 -10.72 -1.57
C LYS A 358 4.80 -11.47 -1.97
N THR A 359 4.62 -11.76 -3.25
CA THR A 359 3.41 -12.43 -3.75
C THR A 359 3.21 -13.80 -3.11
N LEU A 360 1.95 -14.20 -2.95
CA LEU A 360 1.61 -15.52 -2.41
C LEU A 360 1.77 -16.64 -3.45
N LEU A 361 1.61 -16.30 -4.72
CA LEU A 361 1.59 -17.25 -5.82
C LEU A 361 2.76 -17.00 -6.76
N GLU A 362 3.25 -18.04 -7.40
CA GLU A 362 4.22 -17.91 -8.47
C GLU A 362 3.67 -17.09 -9.62
N GLN A 363 4.48 -16.17 -10.10
CA GLN A 363 4.13 -15.30 -11.20
C GLN A 363 4.50 -15.94 -12.53
N LYS A 364 3.49 -16.48 -13.25
CA LYS A 364 3.66 -17.13 -14.55
C LYS A 364 3.32 -16.22 -15.73
N SER A 365 2.72 -15.07 -15.45
CA SER A 365 2.23 -14.15 -16.47
C SER A 365 3.38 -13.46 -17.22
N ARG A 366 3.17 -13.14 -18.51
CA ARG A 366 4.13 -12.38 -19.32
C ARG A 366 4.45 -11.03 -18.68
N ASN A 367 3.47 -10.34 -18.14
CA ASN A 367 3.67 -9.06 -17.45
C ASN A 367 4.61 -9.16 -16.23
N ALA A 368 4.70 -10.33 -15.60
CA ALA A 368 5.62 -10.55 -14.49
C ALA A 368 7.07 -10.71 -14.96
N ARG A 369 7.27 -11.32 -16.15
CA ARG A 369 8.58 -11.58 -16.73
C ARG A 369 9.12 -10.40 -17.54
N GLU A 370 8.26 -9.45 -17.91
CA GLU A 370 8.62 -8.24 -18.68
C GLU A 370 9.68 -7.44 -17.90
N VAL A 371 10.79 -7.13 -18.53
CA VAL A 371 11.80 -6.20 -18.00
C VAL A 371 11.35 -4.77 -18.27
N ILE A 372 11.49 -3.90 -17.30
CA ILE A 372 11.01 -2.52 -17.41
C ILE A 372 12.15 -1.56 -17.73
N THR A 373 12.07 -0.96 -18.90
CA THR A 373 12.95 0.13 -19.34
C THR A 373 12.18 1.44 -19.29
N LEU A 374 12.59 2.32 -18.37
CA LEU A 374 11.97 3.64 -18.18
C LEU A 374 12.64 4.64 -19.12
N LYS A 375 11.87 5.27 -20.01
CA LYS A 375 12.37 6.31 -20.92
C LYS A 375 12.19 7.72 -20.35
N PHE A 376 11.14 7.93 -19.58
CA PHE A 376 10.84 9.24 -19.00
C PHE A 376 10.02 9.10 -17.70
N ILE A 377 10.33 9.94 -16.72
CA ILE A 377 9.61 10.04 -15.46
C ILE A 377 9.13 11.49 -15.32
N ASP A 378 7.81 11.71 -15.20
CA ASP A 378 7.27 13.05 -15.05
C ASP A 378 7.45 13.59 -13.63
N THR A 379 8.14 14.70 -13.53
CA THR A 379 8.38 15.46 -12.29
C THR A 379 7.80 16.88 -12.33
N SER A 380 6.87 17.12 -13.25
CA SER A 380 6.15 18.39 -13.31
C SER A 380 5.30 18.62 -12.05
N SER A 381 4.99 19.88 -11.76
CA SER A 381 4.14 20.24 -10.62
C SER A 381 2.81 19.50 -10.66
N LYS A 382 2.40 18.96 -9.50
CA LYS A 382 1.12 18.24 -9.30
C LYS A 382 0.04 19.10 -8.65
N PHE A 383 0.33 20.38 -8.36
CA PHE A 383 -0.67 21.32 -7.83
C PHE A 383 -1.58 21.91 -8.91
N GLY A 384 -1.24 21.71 -10.17
CA GLY A 384 -1.99 22.13 -11.34
C GLY A 384 -1.45 21.37 -12.56
N HIS A 385 -1.53 21.98 -13.72
CA HIS A 385 -0.94 21.46 -14.96
C HIS A 385 0.48 22.05 -15.13
N GLY A 386 1.47 21.45 -14.45
CA GLY A 386 2.87 21.87 -14.52
C GLY A 386 3.46 21.64 -15.91
N ARG A 387 4.28 22.58 -16.40
CA ARG A 387 4.96 22.51 -17.71
C ARG A 387 6.43 22.12 -17.59
N PHE A 388 7.05 22.42 -16.46
CA PHE A 388 8.49 22.27 -16.27
C PHE A 388 8.82 21.03 -15.43
N GLN A 389 9.85 20.29 -15.81
CA GLN A 389 10.29 19.10 -15.11
C GLN A 389 11.16 19.43 -13.89
N THR A 390 11.96 20.49 -13.97
CA THR A 390 12.82 20.93 -12.87
C THR A 390 12.59 22.40 -12.53
N LEU A 391 13.03 22.80 -11.37
CA LEU A 391 13.00 24.20 -10.96
C LEU A 391 14.01 25.05 -11.76
N ALA A 392 15.12 24.45 -12.19
CA ALA A 392 16.12 25.07 -13.05
C ALA A 392 15.52 25.43 -14.42
N ASP A 393 14.85 24.47 -15.07
CA ASP A 393 14.16 24.69 -16.35
C ASP A 393 13.10 25.80 -16.23
N LYS A 394 12.35 25.78 -15.13
CA LYS A 394 11.37 26.84 -14.87
C LYS A 394 12.03 28.23 -14.77
N LYS A 395 13.13 28.31 -14.03
CA LYS A 395 13.86 29.56 -13.89
C LYS A 395 14.42 30.05 -15.23
N ALA A 396 15.08 29.16 -15.98
CA ALA A 396 15.65 29.48 -17.28
C ALA A 396 14.56 29.96 -18.28
N ALA A 397 13.43 29.29 -18.36
CA ALA A 397 12.33 29.65 -19.23
C ALA A 397 11.58 30.93 -18.81
N MET A 398 11.60 31.27 -17.49
CA MET A 398 10.91 32.41 -16.93
C MET A 398 11.82 33.63 -16.68
N VAL A 399 13.06 33.57 -17.08
CA VAL A 399 13.95 34.76 -17.16
C VAL A 399 13.54 35.67 -18.33
N VAL A 400 12.25 35.81 -18.54
CA VAL A 400 11.73 36.95 -19.28
C VAL A 400 11.53 38.05 -18.25
N PRO A 401 12.27 39.17 -18.38
CA PRO A 401 12.13 40.28 -17.42
C PRO A 401 10.65 40.65 -17.27
N LEU A 402 10.21 40.91 -16.04
CA LEU A 402 8.92 41.53 -15.77
C LEU A 402 8.78 42.75 -16.70
N LYS A 403 7.57 43.06 -17.14
CA LYS A 403 7.32 44.16 -18.09
C LYS A 403 8.08 45.46 -17.73
N LYS A 404 8.26 45.75 -16.43
CA LYS A 404 9.09 46.84 -15.92
C LYS A 404 10.59 46.69 -16.20
N GLU A 405 11.13 45.48 -16.12
CA GLU A 405 12.56 45.22 -16.42
C GLU A 405 12.82 45.22 -17.91
N ARG A 406 11.88 44.74 -18.74
CA ARG A 406 11.96 44.85 -20.20
C ARG A 406 12.02 46.35 -20.61
N LEU A 407 11.11 47.15 -20.08
CA LEU A 407 11.10 48.61 -20.36
C LEU A 407 12.41 49.28 -19.93
N ARG A 408 12.98 48.94 -18.78
CA ARG A 408 14.28 49.45 -18.33
C ARG A 408 15.44 49.01 -19.23
N ILE A 409 15.43 47.77 -19.69
CA ILE A 409 16.45 47.24 -20.60
C ILE A 409 16.32 47.94 -21.96
N GLU A 410 15.09 48.08 -22.48
CA GLU A 410 14.81 48.79 -23.72
C GLU A 410 15.16 50.29 -23.61
N GLU A 411 14.90 50.95 -22.46
CA GLU A 411 15.32 52.34 -22.18
C GLU A 411 16.84 52.45 -22.12
N ALA A 412 17.52 51.55 -21.41
CA ALA A 412 18.98 51.52 -21.32
C ALA A 412 19.66 51.23 -22.68
N GLU A 413 19.10 50.34 -23.49
CA GLU A 413 19.56 50.08 -24.85
C GLU A 413 19.36 51.30 -25.75
N ARG A 414 18.24 52.02 -25.65
CA ARG A 414 18.01 53.28 -26.38
C ARG A 414 18.98 54.40 -25.96
N GLU A 415 19.23 54.51 -24.66
CA GLU A 415 20.22 55.46 -24.13
C GLU A 415 21.65 55.12 -24.61
N ALA A 416 22.00 53.84 -24.62
CA ALA A 416 23.31 53.41 -25.11
C ALA A 416 23.47 53.66 -26.62
N ILE A 417 22.44 53.45 -27.43
CA ILE A 417 22.44 53.77 -28.86
C ILE A 417 22.54 55.28 -29.09
N ALA A 418 21.80 56.06 -28.30
CA ALA A 418 21.86 57.52 -28.38
C ALA A 418 23.22 58.08 -27.97
N ALA A 419 23.87 57.46 -26.95
CA ALA A 419 25.22 57.86 -26.51
C ALA A 419 26.34 57.39 -27.47
N GLY A 420 26.12 56.33 -28.25
CA GLY A 420 27.06 55.81 -29.24
C GLY A 420 26.96 56.47 -30.63
N SER A 421 25.94 57.29 -30.84
CA SER A 421 25.70 58.05 -32.05
C SER A 421 26.09 59.57 -31.92
N ALA A 422 26.66 59.97 -30.80
CA ALA A 422 27.28 61.25 -30.58
C ALA A 422 28.84 61.09 -30.54
#